data_e2b2369bb0914292b946186fbb4389de
#
_entry.id   e2b2369bb0914292b946186fbb4389de
#
_cell.length_a   1.000
_cell.length_b   1.000
_cell.length_c   1.000
_cell.angle_alpha   90.00
_cell.angle_beta   90.00
_cell.angle_gamma   90.00
#
_symmetry.space_group_name_H-M   'P 1'
#
loop_
_entity.id
_entity.type
_entity.pdbx_description
1 polymer ?
#
loop_
_entity_poly.entity_id
_entity_poly.type
_entity_poly.pdbx_seq_one_letter_code
_entity_poly.pdbx_strand_id
1 'polypeptide(L)'
;MLRLLIAVDGSPLALDAVHHVLELIRRGGMQATLVLGNVQEEATLVELATQGADAVAEASVQAGTHLLAPAVALVEAARVPYETEIALGPVAATLVDMVERCGCDALFIGARGISGLRGALLGSVSQALVHHSPVPVTVVKHADPQEAMDTED
;
A
#
# COMPACT_ATOMS: atom_id res chain seq x y z
N MET A 1 15.95 13.70 -0.79
CA MET A 1 14.51 13.55 -0.48
C MET A 1 14.19 12.07 -0.36
N LEU A 2 13.50 11.68 0.71
CA LEU A 2 13.08 10.30 0.92
C LEU A 2 12.01 9.89 -0.09
N ARG A 3 12.05 8.64 -0.51
CA ARG A 3 11.02 8.02 -1.33
C ARG A 3 10.38 6.88 -0.56
N LEU A 4 9.09 6.99 -0.31
CA LEU A 4 8.36 6.06 0.55
C LEU A 4 7.27 5.36 -0.27
N LEU A 5 7.32 4.04 -0.34
CA LEU A 5 6.28 3.24 -0.99
C LEU A 5 5.18 2.92 0.01
N ILE A 6 3.95 3.17 -0.37
CA ILE A 6 2.76 2.77 0.38
C ILE A 6 1.97 1.80 -0.48
N ALA A 7 1.74 0.59 0.04
CA ALA A 7 0.92 -0.41 -0.63
C ALA A 7 -0.57 -0.04 -0.45
N VAL A 8 -1.27 0.13 -1.55
CA VAL A 8 -2.68 0.54 -1.56
C VAL A 8 -3.50 -0.46 -2.37
N ASP A 9 -4.34 -1.22 -1.71
CA ASP A 9 -5.20 -2.23 -2.31
C ASP A 9 -6.68 -1.80 -2.43
N GLY A 10 -6.98 -0.56 -2.07
CA GLY A 10 -8.34 -0.03 -2.04
C GLY A 10 -9.08 -0.28 -0.72
N SER A 11 -8.49 -1.04 0.22
CA SER A 11 -9.10 -1.28 1.52
C SER A 11 -8.97 -0.06 2.44
N PRO A 12 -9.86 0.08 3.45
CA PRO A 12 -9.70 1.10 4.48
C PRO A 12 -8.39 0.99 5.27
N LEU A 13 -7.86 -0.21 5.42
CA LEU A 13 -6.60 -0.47 6.13
C LEU A 13 -5.39 0.13 5.40
N ALA A 14 -5.42 0.13 4.07
CA ALA A 14 -4.38 0.80 3.28
C ALA A 14 -4.39 2.31 3.50
N LEU A 15 -5.57 2.91 3.71
CA LEU A 15 -5.68 4.34 4.03
C LEU A 15 -5.08 4.67 5.40
N ASP A 16 -5.12 3.75 6.35
CA ASP A 16 -4.43 3.93 7.64
C ASP A 16 -2.92 4.10 7.43
N ALA A 17 -2.33 3.33 6.53
CA ALA A 17 -0.92 3.49 6.19
C ALA A 17 -0.64 4.86 5.56
N VAL A 18 -1.52 5.33 4.68
CA VAL A 18 -1.40 6.67 4.08
C VAL A 18 -1.47 7.76 5.15
N HIS A 19 -2.47 7.70 6.02
CA HIS A 19 -2.62 8.65 7.13
C HIS A 19 -1.40 8.65 8.04
N HIS A 20 -0.87 7.49 8.37
CA HIS A 20 0.31 7.36 9.22
C HIS A 20 1.52 8.05 8.59
N VAL A 21 1.79 7.80 7.32
CA VAL A 21 2.92 8.41 6.61
C VAL A 21 2.77 9.94 6.53
N LEU A 22 1.57 10.42 6.20
CA LEU A 22 1.29 11.85 6.15
C LEU A 22 1.51 12.52 7.51
N GLU A 23 1.14 11.84 8.58
CA GLU A 23 1.36 12.33 9.94
C GLU A 23 2.85 12.36 10.32
N LEU A 24 3.62 11.35 9.92
CA LEU A 24 5.08 11.34 10.11
C LEU A 24 5.75 12.51 9.37
N ILE A 25 5.32 12.77 8.15
CA ILE A 25 5.83 13.91 7.35
C ILE A 25 5.50 15.22 8.05
N ARG A 26 4.26 15.38 8.47
CA ARG A 26 3.79 16.62 9.13
C ARG A 26 4.52 16.88 10.45
N ARG A 27 4.62 15.86 11.30
CA ARG A 27 5.26 16.00 12.63
C ARG A 27 6.77 16.05 12.56
N GLY A 28 7.35 15.22 11.70
CA GLY A 28 8.79 15.12 11.57
C GLY A 28 9.42 16.20 10.72
N GLY A 29 8.64 16.99 10.01
CA GLY A 29 9.16 17.96 9.05
C GLY A 29 9.95 17.30 7.92
N MET A 30 9.65 16.05 7.62
CA MET A 30 10.37 15.31 6.58
C MET A 30 9.97 15.76 5.19
N GLN A 31 10.93 15.78 4.30
CA GLN A 31 10.67 15.93 2.87
C GLN A 31 10.68 14.55 2.22
N ALA A 32 9.56 14.17 1.66
CA ALA A 32 9.41 12.86 1.02
C ALA A 32 8.55 12.95 -0.23
N THR A 33 8.83 12.08 -1.19
CA THR A 33 7.93 11.77 -2.30
C THR A 33 7.30 10.41 -2.01
N LEU A 34 5.98 10.33 -2.10
CA LEU A 34 5.27 9.08 -1.90
C LEU A 34 5.10 8.34 -3.22
N VAL A 35 5.28 7.04 -3.18
CA VAL A 35 4.91 6.15 -4.28
C VAL A 35 3.72 5.34 -3.81
N LEU A 36 2.56 5.57 -4.43
CA LEU A 36 1.34 4.83 -4.11
C LEU A 36 1.27 3.63 -5.05
N GLY A 37 1.49 2.45 -4.50
CA GLY A 37 1.59 1.22 -5.27
C GLY A 37 0.35 0.35 -5.15
N ASN A 38 -0.23 -0.02 -6.28
CA ASN A 38 -1.31 -1.00 -6.36
C ASN A 38 -0.83 -2.22 -7.13
N VAL A 39 -0.97 -3.38 -6.53
CA VAL A 39 -0.65 -4.67 -7.17
C VAL A 39 -1.94 -5.44 -7.37
N GLN A 40 -2.18 -5.86 -8.60
CA GLN A 40 -3.32 -6.69 -8.98
C GLN A 40 -2.86 -8.09 -9.35
N GLU A 41 -3.75 -9.05 -9.18
CA GLU A 41 -3.49 -10.41 -9.62
C GLU A 41 -3.36 -10.49 -11.15
N GLU A 42 -2.51 -11.38 -11.61
CA GLU A 42 -2.37 -11.62 -13.03
C GLU A 42 -3.67 -12.19 -13.61
N ALA A 43 -3.98 -11.77 -14.82
CA ALA A 43 -5.12 -12.31 -15.55
C ALA A 43 -4.94 -13.80 -15.83
N THR A 44 -6.03 -14.53 -15.80
CA THR A 44 -6.03 -15.95 -16.17
C THR A 44 -5.79 -16.13 -17.67
N LEU A 45 -5.33 -17.32 -18.06
CA LEU A 45 -5.18 -17.65 -19.47
C LEU A 45 -6.49 -17.54 -20.25
N VAL A 46 -7.62 -17.82 -19.61
CA VAL A 46 -8.95 -17.69 -20.21
C VAL A 46 -9.27 -16.22 -20.51
N GLU A 47 -9.00 -15.33 -19.57
CA GLU A 47 -9.20 -13.88 -19.74
C GLU A 47 -8.31 -13.32 -20.85
N LEU A 48 -7.03 -13.72 -20.89
CA LEU A 48 -6.11 -13.33 -21.94
C LEU A 48 -6.55 -13.85 -23.32
N ALA A 49 -7.04 -15.08 -23.38
CA ALA A 49 -7.50 -15.69 -24.63
C ALA A 49 -8.80 -15.06 -25.15
N THR A 50 -9.72 -14.64 -24.26
CA THR A 50 -11.03 -14.10 -24.62
C THR A 50 -11.03 -12.59 -24.85
N GLN A 51 -10.25 -11.83 -24.10
CA GLN A 51 -10.25 -10.37 -24.11
C GLN A 51 -9.02 -9.77 -24.83
N GLY A 52 -7.94 -10.52 -24.90
CA GLY A 52 -6.66 -10.05 -25.44
C GLY A 52 -5.82 -9.33 -24.37
N ALA A 53 -4.49 -9.39 -24.56
CA ALA A 53 -3.53 -8.84 -23.59
C ALA A 53 -3.66 -7.32 -23.41
N ASP A 54 -3.89 -6.57 -24.49
CA ASP A 54 -4.00 -5.10 -24.43
C ASP A 54 -5.26 -4.65 -23.66
N ALA A 55 -6.39 -5.32 -23.88
CA ALA A 55 -7.64 -5.02 -23.17
C ALA A 55 -7.54 -5.35 -21.69
N VAL A 56 -6.88 -6.45 -21.34
CA VAL A 56 -6.63 -6.85 -19.94
C VAL A 56 -5.72 -5.84 -19.25
N ALA A 57 -4.63 -5.43 -19.90
CA ALA A 57 -3.70 -4.44 -19.36
C ALA A 57 -4.40 -3.09 -19.11
N GLU A 58 -5.18 -2.63 -20.08
CA GLU A 58 -5.93 -1.38 -19.95
C GLU A 58 -6.96 -1.44 -18.82
N ALA A 59 -7.71 -2.54 -18.71
CA ALA A 59 -8.66 -2.75 -17.60
C ALA A 59 -7.97 -2.77 -16.25
N SER A 60 -6.79 -3.36 -16.15
CA SER A 60 -5.99 -3.40 -14.92
C SER A 60 -5.51 -2.02 -14.49
N VAL A 61 -5.07 -1.20 -15.43
CA VAL A 61 -4.68 0.19 -15.16
C VAL A 61 -5.87 1.00 -14.67
N GLN A 62 -7.03 0.87 -15.30
CA GLN A 62 -8.26 1.55 -14.88
C GLN A 62 -8.70 1.12 -13.49
N ALA A 63 -8.69 -0.17 -13.20
CA ALA A 63 -9.04 -0.70 -11.89
C ALA A 63 -8.06 -0.22 -10.81
N GLY A 64 -6.77 -0.27 -11.08
CA GLY A 64 -5.74 0.22 -10.16
C GLY A 64 -5.89 1.71 -9.89
N THR A 65 -6.13 2.51 -10.91
CA THR A 65 -6.37 3.95 -10.77
C THR A 65 -7.58 4.23 -9.87
N HIS A 66 -8.65 3.46 -10.04
CA HIS A 66 -9.84 3.57 -9.19
C HIS A 66 -9.54 3.21 -7.74
N LEU A 67 -8.80 2.14 -7.51
CA LEU A 67 -8.43 1.70 -6.16
C LEU A 67 -7.48 2.69 -5.45
N LEU A 68 -6.63 3.37 -6.20
CA LEU A 68 -5.70 4.38 -5.68
C LEU A 68 -6.38 5.72 -5.40
N ALA A 69 -7.53 6.01 -5.99
CA ALA A 69 -8.15 7.34 -5.94
C ALA A 69 -8.35 7.91 -4.53
N PRO A 70 -8.84 7.17 -3.52
CA PRO A 70 -8.95 7.71 -2.17
C PRO A 70 -7.60 8.09 -1.55
N ALA A 71 -6.55 7.29 -1.78
CA ALA A 71 -5.21 7.60 -1.31
C ALA A 71 -4.63 8.82 -2.00
N VAL A 72 -4.82 8.93 -3.30
CA VAL A 72 -4.41 10.11 -4.09
C VAL A 72 -5.06 11.38 -3.53
N ALA A 73 -6.36 11.34 -3.26
CA ALA A 73 -7.09 12.48 -2.70
C ALA A 73 -6.50 12.95 -1.36
N LEU A 74 -6.13 12.02 -0.48
CA LEU A 74 -5.50 12.34 0.81
C LEU A 74 -4.13 12.99 0.64
N VAL A 75 -3.32 12.44 -0.24
CA VAL A 75 -1.95 12.93 -0.48
C VAL A 75 -1.97 14.31 -1.14
N GLU A 76 -2.86 14.52 -2.11
CA GLU A 76 -3.05 15.83 -2.75
C GLU A 76 -3.53 16.89 -1.75
N ALA A 77 -4.49 16.55 -0.90
CA ALA A 77 -4.96 17.45 0.15
C ALA A 77 -3.85 17.85 1.13
N ALA A 78 -2.90 16.95 1.40
CA ALA A 78 -1.73 17.20 2.24
C ALA A 78 -0.61 17.93 1.49
N ARG A 79 -0.72 18.11 0.18
CA ARG A 79 0.29 18.76 -0.68
C ARG A 79 1.66 18.09 -0.63
N VAL A 80 1.68 16.78 -0.53
CA VAL A 80 2.90 15.97 -0.56
C VAL A 80 3.12 15.48 -2.00
N PRO A 81 4.35 15.60 -2.53
CA PRO A 81 4.64 15.04 -3.85
C PRO A 81 4.42 13.53 -3.90
N TYR A 82 3.81 13.05 -4.96
CA TYR A 82 3.55 11.61 -5.12
C TYR A 82 3.62 11.14 -6.57
N GLU A 83 3.81 9.86 -6.70
CA GLU A 83 3.72 9.11 -7.95
C GLU A 83 2.79 7.90 -7.71
N THR A 84 2.22 7.36 -8.76
CA THR A 84 1.41 6.14 -8.70
C THR A 84 2.06 5.04 -9.51
N GLU A 85 2.02 3.82 -8.97
CA GLU A 85 2.50 2.61 -9.65
C GLU A 85 1.42 1.54 -9.61
N ILE A 86 1.13 0.95 -10.75
CA ILE A 86 0.18 -0.16 -10.88
C ILE A 86 0.92 -1.31 -11.54
N ALA A 87 0.89 -2.47 -10.91
CA ALA A 87 1.55 -3.65 -11.44
C ALA A 87 0.71 -4.91 -11.25
N LEU A 88 1.02 -5.93 -12.02
CA LEU A 88 0.39 -7.24 -11.98
C LEU A 88 1.38 -8.26 -11.45
N GLY A 89 0.93 -9.18 -10.62
CA GLY A 89 1.74 -10.28 -10.13
C GLY A 89 1.44 -10.67 -8.68
N PRO A 90 2.26 -11.57 -8.11
CA PRO A 90 2.20 -11.89 -6.69
C PRO A 90 2.48 -10.63 -5.86
N VAL A 91 1.63 -10.36 -4.86
CA VAL A 91 1.63 -9.05 -4.17
C VAL A 91 2.98 -8.72 -3.55
N ALA A 92 3.50 -9.59 -2.70
CA ALA A 92 4.75 -9.31 -1.99
C ALA A 92 5.95 -9.14 -2.91
N ALA A 93 6.14 -10.06 -3.85
CA ALA A 93 7.25 -10.01 -4.80
C ALA A 93 7.18 -8.76 -5.70
N THR A 94 5.97 -8.39 -6.11
CA THR A 94 5.74 -7.21 -6.96
C THR A 94 6.01 -5.91 -6.20
N LEU A 95 5.63 -5.84 -4.91
CA LEU A 95 5.95 -4.69 -4.07
C LEU A 95 7.46 -4.54 -3.85
N VAL A 96 8.18 -5.64 -3.66
CA VAL A 96 9.66 -5.62 -3.57
C VAL A 96 10.25 -5.08 -4.87
N ASP A 97 9.76 -5.55 -6.00
CA ASP A 97 10.18 -5.04 -7.32
C ASP A 97 9.91 -3.52 -7.46
N MET A 98 8.76 -3.05 -7.01
CA MET A 98 8.45 -1.60 -7.00
C MET A 98 9.44 -0.82 -6.13
N VAL A 99 9.78 -1.32 -4.94
CA VAL A 99 10.78 -0.69 -4.06
C VAL A 99 12.09 -0.49 -4.82
N GLU A 100 12.55 -1.51 -5.50
CA GLU A 100 13.83 -1.47 -6.24
C GLU A 100 13.74 -0.54 -7.46
N ARG A 101 12.72 -0.69 -8.30
CA ARG A 101 12.55 0.11 -9.50
C ARG A 101 12.35 1.60 -9.22
N CYS A 102 11.58 1.91 -8.20
CA CYS A 102 11.26 3.28 -7.85
C CYS A 102 12.30 3.91 -6.91
N GLY A 103 13.30 3.14 -6.47
CA GLY A 103 14.33 3.64 -5.56
C GLY A 103 13.77 4.08 -4.23
N CYS A 104 12.85 3.31 -3.66
CA CYS A 104 12.21 3.64 -2.39
C CYS A 104 13.11 3.31 -1.20
N ASP A 105 13.06 4.15 -0.17
CA ASP A 105 13.87 4.01 1.05
C ASP A 105 13.16 3.22 2.15
N ALA A 106 11.84 3.11 2.08
CA ALA A 106 11.02 2.36 3.04
C ALA A 106 9.70 1.96 2.41
N LEU A 107 9.06 0.96 3.00
CA LEU A 107 7.77 0.42 2.58
C LEU A 107 6.78 0.45 3.75
N PHE A 108 5.59 0.97 3.50
CA PHE A 108 4.48 1.02 4.47
C PHE A 108 3.31 0.18 3.96
N ILE A 109 2.75 -0.63 4.82
CA ILE A 109 1.60 -1.47 4.52
C ILE A 109 0.63 -1.48 5.70
N GLY A 110 -0.67 -1.42 5.42
CA GLY A 110 -1.70 -1.57 6.44
C GLY A 110 -1.77 -3.01 6.93
N ALA A 111 -1.92 -3.18 8.23
CA ALA A 111 -2.18 -4.50 8.79
C ALA A 111 -3.59 -4.95 8.39
N ARG A 112 -3.71 -6.17 7.87
CA ARG A 112 -5.04 -6.77 7.74
C ARG A 112 -5.60 -6.96 9.14
N GLY A 113 -6.59 -6.13 9.51
CA GLY A 113 -7.34 -6.30 10.74
C GLY A 113 -8.17 -7.58 10.63
N ILE A 114 -7.72 -8.64 11.29
CA ILE A 114 -8.65 -9.70 11.63
C ILE A 114 -9.35 -9.20 12.88
N SER A 115 -10.57 -8.73 12.72
CA SER A 115 -11.39 -8.30 13.83
C SER A 115 -11.48 -9.42 14.88
N GLY A 116 -11.04 -9.14 16.10
CA GLY A 116 -11.18 -10.04 17.24
C GLY A 116 -9.95 -10.83 17.65
N LEU A 117 -8.81 -10.75 16.96
CA LEU A 117 -7.58 -11.41 17.40
C LEU A 117 -6.59 -10.37 17.95
N ARG A 118 -6.55 -10.22 19.26
CA ARG A 118 -5.49 -9.51 19.96
C ARG A 118 -4.17 -10.27 19.80
N GLY A 119 -3.11 -9.60 19.42
CA GLY A 119 -1.84 -10.23 19.12
C GLY A 119 -1.78 -10.81 17.71
N ALA A 120 -2.44 -10.15 16.77
CA ALA A 120 -2.57 -10.59 15.40
C ALA A 120 -1.23 -10.96 14.80
N LEU A 121 -1.16 -12.17 14.31
CA LEU A 121 -0.14 -12.61 13.38
C LEU A 121 -0.20 -11.68 12.16
N LEU A 122 0.97 -11.27 11.69
CA LEU A 122 1.07 -10.55 10.42
C LEU A 122 0.42 -11.39 9.32
N GLY A 123 -0.32 -10.76 8.41
CA GLY A 123 -0.83 -11.43 7.22
C GLY A 123 0.31 -11.99 6.36
N SER A 124 -0.01 -12.90 5.47
CA SER A 124 0.99 -13.57 4.60
C SER A 124 1.83 -12.59 3.78
N VAL A 125 1.20 -11.54 3.25
CA VAL A 125 1.90 -10.49 2.49
C VAL A 125 2.86 -9.71 3.38
N SER A 126 2.41 -9.28 4.56
CA SER A 126 3.26 -8.54 5.51
C SER A 126 4.46 -9.37 5.98
N GLN A 127 4.25 -10.66 6.27
CA GLN A 127 5.34 -11.57 6.63
C GLN A 127 6.37 -11.70 5.51
N ALA A 128 5.90 -11.92 4.28
CA ALA A 128 6.77 -12.05 3.12
C ALA A 128 7.58 -10.77 2.88
N LEU A 129 6.95 -9.60 3.04
CA LEU A 129 7.65 -8.31 2.90
C LEU A 129 8.71 -8.10 3.97
N VAL A 130 8.42 -8.42 5.22
CA VAL A 130 9.39 -8.32 6.31
C VAL A 130 10.61 -9.20 6.04
N HIS A 131 10.42 -10.38 5.47
CA HIS A 131 11.51 -11.29 5.15
C HIS A 131 12.31 -10.90 3.89
N HIS A 132 11.67 -10.37 2.88
CA HIS A 132 12.26 -10.22 1.55
C HIS A 132 12.56 -8.78 1.13
N SER A 133 12.01 -7.79 1.82
CA SER A 133 12.24 -6.40 1.46
C SER A 133 13.70 -5.99 1.71
N PRO A 134 14.35 -5.32 0.73
CA PRO A 134 15.68 -4.76 0.93
C PRO A 134 15.67 -3.46 1.75
N VAL A 135 14.49 -2.92 2.07
CA VAL A 135 14.32 -1.68 2.84
C VAL A 135 13.44 -1.96 4.06
N PRO A 136 13.45 -1.07 5.08
CA PRO A 136 12.57 -1.21 6.22
C PRO A 136 11.10 -1.29 5.82
N VAL A 137 10.35 -2.17 6.50
CA VAL A 137 8.91 -2.35 6.31
C VAL A 137 8.21 -1.95 7.59
N THR A 138 7.28 -1.02 7.48
CA THR A 138 6.40 -0.64 8.58
C THR A 138 5.01 -1.18 8.33
N VAL A 139 4.53 -1.98 9.27
CA VAL A 139 3.15 -2.48 9.26
C VAL A 139 2.32 -1.54 10.14
N VAL A 140 1.39 -0.83 9.52
CA VAL A 140 0.55 0.14 10.21
C VAL A 140 -0.70 -0.55 10.72
N LYS A 141 -0.87 -0.56 12.04
CA LYS A 141 -2.04 -1.17 12.67
C LYS A 141 -3.26 -0.28 12.54
N HIS A 142 -4.41 -0.90 12.30
CA HIS A 142 -5.68 -0.20 12.36
C HIS A 142 -5.99 0.14 13.82
N ALA A 143 -6.32 1.40 14.10
CA ALA A 143 -6.77 1.82 15.42
C ALA A 143 -8.22 1.38 15.60
N ASP A 144 -8.45 0.39 16.48
CA ASP A 144 -9.80 0.03 16.89
C ASP A 144 -10.34 1.13 17.81
N PRO A 145 -11.51 1.74 17.53
CA PRO A 145 -12.12 2.73 18.42
C PRO A 145 -12.33 2.23 19.86
N GLN A 146 -12.43 0.92 20.07
CA GLN A 146 -12.55 0.32 21.39
C GLN A 146 -11.23 0.31 22.17
N GLU A 147 -10.10 0.16 21.50
CA GLU A 147 -8.79 0.23 22.15
C GLU A 147 -8.43 1.66 22.58
N ALA A 148 -8.93 2.67 21.87
CA ALA A 148 -8.71 4.07 22.25
C ALA A 148 -9.47 4.47 23.52
N MET A 149 -10.56 3.79 23.87
CA MET A 149 -11.33 4.02 25.08
C MET A 149 -10.73 3.33 26.33
N ASP A 150 -9.97 2.25 26.14
CA ASP A 150 -9.34 1.51 27.24
C ASP A 150 -8.01 2.14 27.71
N THR A 151 -7.49 3.12 26.99
CA THR A 151 -6.22 3.81 27.32
C THR A 151 -6.42 5.15 28.06
N GLU A 152 -7.64 5.58 28.30
CA GLU A 152 -7.93 6.82 29.05
C GLU A 152 -8.17 6.61 30.54
N ASP A 153 -7.91 5.45 31.08
CA ASP A 153 -7.99 5.18 32.53
C ASP A 153 -6.59 5.14 33.16
#